data_320cc9aa2d80ba1107788ad66d8d0a2f
#
_entry.id   320cc9aa2d80ba1107788ad66d8d0a2f
#
_cell.length_a   1.000
_cell.length_b   1.000
_cell.length_c   1.000
_cell.angle_alpha   90.00
_cell.angle_beta   90.00
_cell.angle_gamma   90.00
#
_symmetry.space_group_name_H-M   'P 1'
#
loop_
_entity.id
_entity.type
_entity.pdbx_description
1 polymer ?
#
loop_
_entity_poly.entity_id
_entity_poly.type
_entity_poly.pdbx_seq_one_letter_code
_entity_poly.pdbx_strand_id
1 'polypeptide(L)'
;MNTDALWPSLDEARSRVLGIQTKLHRWATDGPERRFDDLFNLVCDPAFLTVGWDRVRGNRGARTAGVDGVKPRQVGAKDGEELLRELRDDLKARRFAPLPVRERMIPKTSGKLRRLGIPTARDRCVQASLKLVLEPVFEADFRPCSYGFRPMRRAQDAIEEIHHFGRLSYEWILEGDITSCFDEISHSALLDRVRARIAEKRVLALVKAFLIAGILTEDGAVKGSKTGTPQGGILSPCLANIALSALDEHFAEAWETTIATNEDRVRRRRRGLPMYRLVRYCDDFVVLVSGTKAHAEALKVGIGAVLSTIGLRLSEEKTSVCHINEGFAFLGFRIQRKRKRGSNRVYVYSWPSKKALRSIMAKVKAIAKQGTDQPLSLVLRQLNAALHGWAVYFRHGCSKQTFNYLNHYTWLRVVGWLRRKHRRATWRAIRRRYLMLPGKGLVPHDAGIVLFNVASVPVTRYRYRGTKIPNPWTERPTTTKTRR
;
A
#
# COMPACT_ATOMS: atom_id res chain seq x y z
N MET A 1 25.03 -22.11 -0.16
CA MET A 1 24.84 -21.48 -1.49
C MET A 1 26.09 -20.66 -1.81
N ASN A 2 26.71 -20.86 -2.97
CA ASN A 2 27.95 -20.17 -3.32
C ASN A 2 27.65 -18.69 -3.64
N THR A 3 28.15 -17.78 -2.81
CA THR A 3 27.92 -16.33 -2.91
C THR A 3 29.04 -15.58 -3.61
N ASP A 4 30.06 -16.29 -4.15
CA ASP A 4 31.20 -15.69 -4.86
C ASP A 4 30.92 -15.49 -6.35
N ALA A 5 29.65 -15.44 -6.73
CA ALA A 5 29.22 -15.19 -8.09
C ALA A 5 29.65 -13.78 -8.57
N LEU A 6 30.05 -13.70 -9.83
CA LEU A 6 30.28 -12.44 -10.55
C LEU A 6 29.04 -11.53 -10.46
N TRP A 7 29.25 -10.20 -10.52
CA TRP A 7 28.15 -9.25 -10.55
C TRP A 7 27.27 -9.48 -11.79
N PRO A 8 26.02 -9.91 -11.61
CA PRO A 8 25.16 -10.23 -12.73
C PRO A 8 24.58 -8.95 -13.36
N SER A 9 24.22 -9.02 -14.62
CA SER A 9 23.32 -8.04 -15.26
C SER A 9 21.99 -7.98 -14.51
N LEU A 10 21.23 -6.89 -14.69
CA LEU A 10 19.96 -6.72 -13.99
C LEU A 10 18.94 -7.83 -14.30
N ASP A 11 18.91 -8.33 -15.54
CA ASP A 11 17.95 -9.36 -15.93
C ASP A 11 18.34 -10.75 -15.40
N GLU A 12 19.64 -11.08 -15.38
CA GLU A 12 20.15 -12.27 -14.70
C GLU A 12 19.89 -12.20 -13.19
N ALA A 13 20.12 -11.03 -12.58
CA ALA A 13 19.83 -10.79 -11.17
C ALA A 13 18.35 -11.01 -10.85
N ARG A 14 17.44 -10.46 -11.66
CA ARG A 14 15.99 -10.65 -11.49
C ARG A 14 15.58 -12.10 -11.61
N SER A 15 16.11 -12.81 -12.60
CA SER A 15 15.83 -14.25 -12.81
C SER A 15 16.30 -15.08 -11.61
N ARG A 16 17.55 -14.86 -11.16
CA ARG A 16 18.12 -15.55 -9.99
C ARG A 16 17.33 -15.27 -8.72
N VAL A 17 17.01 -14.00 -8.44
CA VAL A 17 16.23 -13.60 -7.26
C VAL A 17 14.86 -14.26 -7.28
N LEU A 18 14.15 -14.22 -8.41
CA LEU A 18 12.83 -14.85 -8.55
C LEU A 18 12.91 -16.37 -8.30
N GLY A 19 13.91 -17.05 -8.87
CA GLY A 19 14.11 -18.49 -8.66
C GLY A 19 14.34 -18.85 -7.18
N ILE A 20 15.16 -18.06 -6.47
CA ILE A 20 15.42 -18.27 -5.04
C ILE A 20 14.16 -17.94 -4.22
N GLN A 21 13.47 -16.84 -4.50
CA GLN A 21 12.23 -16.48 -3.83
C GLN A 21 11.15 -17.55 -3.99
N THR A 22 11.05 -18.16 -5.18
CA THR A 22 10.12 -19.28 -5.43
C THR A 22 10.45 -20.49 -4.55
N LYS A 23 11.74 -20.82 -4.40
CA LYS A 23 12.16 -21.89 -3.49
C LYS A 23 11.87 -21.58 -2.03
N LEU A 24 12.19 -20.36 -1.57
CA LEU A 24 11.92 -19.93 -0.19
C LEU A 24 10.43 -19.99 0.12
N HIS A 25 9.59 -19.47 -0.78
CA HIS A 25 8.13 -19.49 -0.61
C HIS A 25 7.60 -20.93 -0.57
N ARG A 26 8.06 -21.81 -1.47
CA ARG A 26 7.66 -23.22 -1.47
C ARG A 26 8.06 -23.91 -0.16
N TRP A 27 9.31 -23.78 0.28
CA TRP A 27 9.77 -24.36 1.54
C TRP A 27 9.02 -23.84 2.76
N ALA A 28 8.63 -22.55 2.75
CA ALA A 28 7.83 -21.97 3.81
C ALA A 28 6.39 -22.50 3.81
N THR A 29 5.82 -22.73 2.64
CA THR A 29 4.46 -23.28 2.47
C THR A 29 4.39 -24.76 2.83
N ASP A 30 5.38 -25.56 2.38
CA ASP A 30 5.44 -27.01 2.61
C ASP A 30 5.79 -27.35 4.07
N GLY A 31 6.49 -26.44 4.76
CA GLY A 31 6.90 -26.59 6.17
C GLY A 31 6.46 -25.36 7.01
N PRO A 32 5.22 -25.30 7.51
CA PRO A 32 4.74 -24.20 8.33
C PRO A 32 5.58 -23.93 9.59
N GLU A 33 6.17 -24.99 10.17
CA GLU A 33 7.04 -24.92 11.36
C GLU A 33 8.53 -24.73 11.01
N ARG A 34 8.86 -24.68 9.71
CA ARG A 34 10.23 -24.55 9.28
C ARG A 34 10.79 -23.17 9.64
N ARG A 35 11.95 -23.17 10.32
CA ARG A 35 12.74 -21.99 10.61
C ARG A 35 13.98 -21.96 9.70
N PHE A 36 14.24 -20.79 9.11
CA PHE A 36 15.31 -20.59 8.16
C PHE A 36 16.57 -20.08 8.88
N ASP A 37 17.71 -20.70 8.65
CA ASP A 37 18.98 -20.46 9.33
C ASP A 37 20.14 -20.06 8.40
N ASP A 38 19.93 -20.06 7.07
CA ASP A 38 20.92 -19.68 6.05
C ASP A 38 20.31 -18.71 5.02
N LEU A 39 20.04 -17.48 5.45
CA LEU A 39 19.45 -16.42 4.64
C LEU A 39 20.36 -15.20 4.47
N PHE A 40 21.30 -14.97 5.38
CA PHE A 40 22.14 -13.78 5.36
C PHE A 40 23.03 -13.72 4.12
N ASN A 41 23.46 -14.88 3.64
CA ASN A 41 24.21 -15.00 2.40
C ASN A 41 23.42 -14.47 1.20
N LEU A 42 22.10 -14.64 1.20
CA LEU A 42 21.20 -14.09 0.17
C LEU A 42 21.07 -12.56 0.29
N VAL A 43 21.07 -12.02 1.51
CA VAL A 43 21.07 -10.55 1.71
C VAL A 43 22.32 -9.91 1.13
N CYS A 44 23.47 -10.61 1.20
CA CYS A 44 24.77 -10.20 0.66
C CYS A 44 24.99 -10.62 -0.80
N ASP A 45 24.04 -11.37 -1.41
CA ASP A 45 24.20 -11.88 -2.77
C ASP A 45 24.15 -10.71 -3.78
N PRO A 46 25.12 -10.66 -4.73
CA PRO A 46 25.17 -9.61 -5.74
C PRO A 46 23.84 -9.40 -6.49
N ALA A 47 23.11 -10.47 -6.80
CA ALA A 47 21.85 -10.36 -7.50
C ALA A 47 20.76 -9.69 -6.64
N PHE A 48 20.69 -10.01 -5.34
CA PHE A 48 19.74 -9.38 -4.41
C PHE A 48 20.04 -7.91 -4.19
N LEU A 49 21.31 -7.54 -4.06
CA LEU A 49 21.74 -6.15 -3.95
C LEU A 49 21.46 -5.39 -5.24
N THR A 50 21.73 -5.95 -6.43
CA THR A 50 21.44 -5.33 -7.73
C THR A 50 19.95 -5.07 -7.91
N VAL A 51 19.08 -6.05 -7.65
CA VAL A 51 17.62 -5.89 -7.73
C VAL A 51 17.13 -4.92 -6.67
N GLY A 52 17.69 -4.97 -5.46
CA GLY A 52 17.39 -4.02 -4.39
C GLY A 52 17.69 -2.59 -4.80
N TRP A 53 18.87 -2.35 -5.37
CA TRP A 53 19.29 -1.04 -5.86
C TRP A 53 18.44 -0.52 -7.01
N ASP A 54 18.12 -1.36 -8.00
CA ASP A 54 17.24 -0.99 -9.10
C ASP A 54 15.87 -0.51 -8.59
N ARG A 55 15.27 -1.21 -7.62
CA ARG A 55 14.03 -0.79 -6.96
C ARG A 55 14.19 0.55 -6.23
N VAL A 56 15.30 0.76 -5.53
CA VAL A 56 15.58 2.02 -4.82
C VAL A 56 15.69 3.19 -5.79
N ARG A 57 16.39 3.03 -6.92
CA ARG A 57 16.54 4.06 -7.96
C ARG A 57 15.25 4.34 -8.73
N GLY A 58 14.41 3.35 -8.92
CA GLY A 58 13.12 3.46 -9.64
C GLY A 58 12.00 4.09 -8.83
N ASN A 59 12.08 4.08 -7.51
CA ASN A 59 11.02 4.57 -6.63
C ASN A 59 10.95 6.10 -6.58
N ARG A 60 9.75 6.64 -6.25
CA ARG A 60 9.56 8.09 -6.03
C ARG A 60 10.51 8.67 -4.99
N GLY A 61 10.82 7.91 -3.95
CA GLY A 61 11.77 8.27 -2.89
C GLY A 61 13.23 8.42 -3.36
N ALA A 62 13.58 7.95 -4.56
CA ALA A 62 14.92 8.06 -5.13
C ALA A 62 15.42 9.52 -5.31
N ARG A 63 14.50 10.48 -5.33
CA ARG A 63 14.80 11.92 -5.43
C ARG A 63 15.09 12.58 -4.08
N THR A 64 14.99 11.84 -2.99
CA THR A 64 15.13 12.36 -1.62
C THR A 64 16.33 11.69 -0.96
N ALA A 65 17.24 12.51 -0.42
CA ALA A 65 18.42 12.04 0.30
C ALA A 65 18.10 11.69 1.75
N GLY A 66 18.83 10.74 2.34
CA GLY A 66 18.91 10.49 3.78
C GLY A 66 19.78 11.52 4.50
N VAL A 67 20.36 11.12 5.62
CA VAL A 67 21.34 11.93 6.38
C VAL A 67 22.67 12.05 5.64
N ASP A 68 22.98 11.11 4.76
CA ASP A 68 24.15 11.05 3.87
C ASP A 68 24.14 12.09 2.74
N GLY A 69 23.05 12.82 2.53
CA GLY A 69 22.90 13.76 1.42
C GLY A 69 22.75 13.09 0.04
N VAL A 70 22.89 11.75 -0.07
CA VAL A 70 22.89 11.01 -1.34
C VAL A 70 21.48 10.76 -1.86
N LYS A 71 21.21 11.18 -3.09
CA LYS A 71 19.95 10.91 -3.80
C LYS A 71 20.13 9.72 -4.73
N PRO A 72 19.49 8.57 -4.52
CA PRO A 72 19.69 7.37 -5.32
C PRO A 72 19.55 7.58 -6.83
N ARG A 73 18.67 8.50 -7.26
CA ARG A 73 18.45 8.80 -8.68
C ARG A 73 19.63 9.50 -9.35
N GLN A 74 20.48 10.19 -8.59
CA GLN A 74 21.62 10.98 -9.10
C GLN A 74 22.92 10.15 -9.11
N VAL A 75 22.94 8.98 -8.47
CA VAL A 75 24.09 8.08 -8.47
C VAL A 75 24.29 7.51 -9.87
N GLY A 76 25.49 7.68 -10.44
CA GLY A 76 25.89 7.15 -11.73
C GLY A 76 25.87 5.61 -11.78
N ALA A 77 26.05 5.02 -12.95
CA ALA A 77 26.10 3.55 -13.05
C ALA A 77 27.36 3.00 -12.37
N LYS A 78 28.52 3.59 -12.63
CA LYS A 78 29.82 3.18 -12.06
C LYS A 78 29.82 3.34 -10.54
N ASP A 79 29.41 4.51 -10.04
CA ASP A 79 29.35 4.79 -8.59
C ASP A 79 28.35 3.84 -7.90
N GLY A 80 27.27 3.45 -8.61
CA GLY A 80 26.31 2.48 -8.12
C GLY A 80 26.88 1.08 -7.97
N GLU A 81 27.72 0.62 -8.88
CA GLU A 81 28.40 -0.67 -8.78
C GLU A 81 29.42 -0.67 -7.63
N GLU A 82 30.20 0.40 -7.49
CA GLU A 82 31.15 0.57 -6.40
C GLU A 82 30.44 0.56 -5.05
N LEU A 83 29.38 1.34 -4.90
CA LEU A 83 28.52 1.34 -3.71
C LEU A 83 28.01 -0.08 -3.35
N LEU A 84 27.59 -0.86 -4.35
CA LEU A 84 27.10 -2.22 -4.10
C LEU A 84 28.21 -3.19 -3.67
N ARG A 85 29.43 -3.05 -4.21
CA ARG A 85 30.62 -3.84 -3.80
C ARG A 85 31.01 -3.52 -2.36
N GLU A 86 31.12 -2.24 -2.02
CA GLU A 86 31.38 -1.80 -0.64
C GLU A 86 30.31 -2.31 0.33
N LEU A 87 29.02 -2.19 -0.02
CA LEU A 87 27.92 -2.69 0.82
C LEU A 87 28.04 -4.19 1.08
N ARG A 88 28.38 -4.97 0.03
CA ARG A 88 28.56 -6.41 0.16
C ARG A 88 29.72 -6.73 1.10
N ASP A 89 30.83 -6.03 0.96
CA ASP A 89 32.03 -6.24 1.78
C ASP A 89 31.77 -5.85 3.25
N ASP A 90 31.08 -4.74 3.49
CA ASP A 90 30.67 -4.33 4.83
C ASP A 90 29.70 -5.33 5.48
N LEU A 91 28.73 -5.85 4.72
CA LEU A 91 27.81 -6.88 5.21
C LEU A 91 28.54 -8.18 5.55
N LYS A 92 29.40 -8.68 4.66
CA LYS A 92 30.19 -9.90 4.88
C LYS A 92 31.14 -9.76 6.08
N ALA A 93 31.80 -8.62 6.20
CA ALA A 93 32.70 -8.31 7.32
C ALA A 93 31.96 -7.90 8.61
N ARG A 94 30.62 -7.87 8.62
CA ARG A 94 29.77 -7.43 9.75
C ARG A 94 30.04 -6.00 10.22
N ARG A 95 30.55 -5.14 9.33
CA ARG A 95 30.79 -3.71 9.62
C ARG A 95 29.57 -2.85 9.32
N PHE A 96 28.61 -3.36 8.55
CA PHE A 96 27.42 -2.60 8.20
C PHE A 96 26.58 -2.25 9.44
N ALA A 97 26.37 -0.97 9.66
CA ALA A 97 25.46 -0.43 10.66
C ALA A 97 24.54 0.62 10.00
N PRO A 98 23.21 0.50 10.16
CA PRO A 98 22.29 1.50 9.64
C PRO A 98 22.52 2.85 10.30
N LEU A 99 22.42 3.93 9.51
CA LEU A 99 22.45 5.30 10.02
C LEU A 99 21.06 5.74 10.48
N PRO A 100 20.97 6.75 11.37
CA PRO A 100 19.67 7.33 11.73
C PRO A 100 18.89 7.79 10.50
N VAL A 101 17.58 7.58 10.50
CA VAL A 101 16.73 8.09 9.42
C VAL A 101 16.55 9.60 9.56
N ARG A 102 16.59 10.33 8.44
CA ARG A 102 16.32 11.77 8.43
C ARG A 102 14.83 12.02 8.57
N GLU A 103 14.45 12.78 9.59
CA GLU A 103 13.06 13.20 9.79
C GLU A 103 12.59 14.16 8.68
N ARG A 104 11.34 13.99 8.29
CA ARG A 104 10.62 14.95 7.45
C ARG A 104 9.16 15.01 7.87
N MET A 105 8.68 16.19 8.27
CA MET A 105 7.29 16.40 8.63
C MET A 105 6.43 16.67 7.39
N ILE A 106 5.38 15.88 7.20
CA ILE A 106 4.44 16.03 6.07
C ILE A 106 3.04 16.32 6.61
N PRO A 107 2.35 17.39 6.13
CA PRO A 107 1.01 17.70 6.58
C PRO A 107 0.01 16.61 6.13
N LYS A 108 -0.79 16.11 7.08
CA LYS A 108 -1.96 15.26 6.81
C LYS A 108 -3.12 16.14 6.33
N THR A 109 -4.10 15.53 5.65
CA THR A 109 -5.34 16.21 5.26
C THR A 109 -6.17 16.74 6.44
N SER A 110 -5.90 16.26 7.66
CA SER A 110 -6.49 16.72 8.92
C SER A 110 -5.78 17.93 9.53
N GLY A 111 -4.72 18.46 8.92
CA GLY A 111 -3.87 19.51 9.48
C GLY A 111 -2.78 19.00 10.45
N LYS A 112 -2.91 17.80 11.00
CA LYS A 112 -1.84 17.19 11.82
C LYS A 112 -0.64 16.83 10.93
N LEU A 113 0.56 16.82 11.51
CA LEU A 113 1.79 16.42 10.83
C LEU A 113 1.97 14.90 10.88
N ARG A 114 2.56 14.33 9.83
CA ARG A 114 3.04 12.95 9.78
C ARG A 114 4.55 12.98 9.73
N ARG A 115 5.18 12.25 10.62
CA ARG A 115 6.63 12.05 10.63
C ARG A 115 7.00 11.00 9.60
N LEU A 116 7.90 11.32 8.67
CA LEU A 116 8.55 10.35 7.79
C LEU A 116 10.02 10.24 8.17
N GLY A 117 10.53 9.01 8.27
CA GLY A 117 11.95 8.72 8.40
C GLY A 117 12.51 8.33 7.04
N ILE A 118 13.50 9.07 6.56
CA ILE A 118 14.13 8.85 5.25
C ILE A 118 15.49 8.19 5.48
N PRO A 119 15.65 6.88 5.20
CA PRO A 119 16.92 6.17 5.31
C PRO A 119 17.92 6.64 4.26
N THR A 120 19.21 6.40 4.47
CA THR A 120 20.28 6.64 3.49
C THR A 120 20.09 5.80 2.23
N ALA A 121 20.81 6.11 1.16
CA ALA A 121 20.79 5.32 -0.07
C ALA A 121 21.28 3.89 0.19
N ARG A 122 22.34 3.74 0.99
CA ARG A 122 22.93 2.45 1.41
C ARG A 122 21.93 1.63 2.22
N ASP A 123 21.33 2.23 3.23
CA ASP A 123 20.34 1.56 4.09
C ASP A 123 19.12 1.08 3.29
N ARG A 124 18.61 1.90 2.35
CA ARG A 124 17.50 1.50 1.48
C ARG A 124 17.85 0.29 0.62
N CYS A 125 19.09 0.21 0.12
CA CYS A 125 19.56 -0.93 -0.67
C CYS A 125 19.55 -2.21 0.17
N VAL A 126 20.13 -2.17 1.37
CA VAL A 126 20.14 -3.33 2.30
C VAL A 126 18.74 -3.70 2.76
N GLN A 127 17.89 -2.72 3.08
CA GLN A 127 16.47 -2.96 3.41
C GLN A 127 15.73 -3.63 2.25
N ALA A 128 16.01 -3.22 1.00
CA ALA A 128 15.39 -3.82 -0.17
C ALA A 128 15.86 -5.26 -0.38
N SER A 129 17.15 -5.53 -0.25
CA SER A 129 17.71 -6.88 -0.31
C SER A 129 17.13 -7.78 0.79
N LEU A 130 17.14 -7.32 2.03
CA LEU A 130 16.56 -8.03 3.17
C LEU A 130 15.07 -8.32 2.96
N LYS A 131 14.30 -7.35 2.45
CA LYS A 131 12.89 -7.55 2.11
C LYS A 131 12.71 -8.62 1.04
N LEU A 132 13.56 -8.65 0.00
CA LEU A 132 13.50 -9.68 -1.04
C LEU A 132 13.66 -11.09 -0.49
N VAL A 133 14.42 -11.25 0.61
CA VAL A 133 14.63 -12.53 1.30
C VAL A 133 13.46 -12.87 2.22
N LEU A 134 12.99 -11.91 3.03
CA LEU A 134 11.96 -12.17 4.04
C LEU A 134 10.55 -12.30 3.44
N GLU A 135 10.23 -11.47 2.43
CA GLU A 135 8.87 -11.38 1.88
C GLU A 135 8.31 -12.74 1.41
N PRO A 136 9.02 -13.59 0.65
CA PRO A 136 8.49 -14.89 0.24
C PRO A 136 8.24 -15.86 1.41
N VAL A 137 9.04 -15.79 2.47
CA VAL A 137 8.87 -16.64 3.67
C VAL A 137 7.58 -16.27 4.41
N PHE A 138 7.41 -15.00 4.72
CA PHE A 138 6.22 -14.54 5.49
C PHE A 138 4.94 -14.47 4.65
N GLU A 139 5.04 -14.31 3.32
CA GLU A 139 3.86 -14.36 2.45
C GLU A 139 3.16 -15.72 2.51
N ALA A 140 3.87 -16.80 2.77
CA ALA A 140 3.32 -18.13 2.99
C ALA A 140 2.39 -18.20 4.22
N ASP A 141 2.70 -17.40 5.26
CA ASP A 141 1.96 -17.39 6.52
C ASP A 141 0.81 -16.38 6.54
N PHE A 142 0.90 -15.32 5.73
CA PHE A 142 -0.10 -14.26 5.76
C PHE A 142 -1.49 -14.74 5.35
N ARG A 143 -2.46 -14.49 6.20
CA ARG A 143 -3.86 -14.87 6.00
C ARG A 143 -4.50 -14.12 4.82
N PRO A 144 -5.51 -14.73 4.16
CA PRO A 144 -6.19 -14.12 2.99
C PRO A 144 -6.84 -12.77 3.27
N CYS A 145 -7.22 -12.46 4.51
CA CYS A 145 -7.87 -11.23 4.93
C CYS A 145 -6.95 -10.00 4.90
N SER A 146 -5.64 -10.17 4.76
CA SER A 146 -4.64 -9.10 4.67
C SER A 146 -4.31 -8.78 3.21
N TYR A 147 -4.39 -7.49 2.83
CA TYR A 147 -4.22 -7.03 1.44
C TYR A 147 -3.09 -6.02 1.24
N GLY A 148 -2.84 -5.14 2.22
CA GLY A 148 -1.90 -4.03 2.10
C GLY A 148 -0.45 -4.46 1.99
N PHE A 149 0.31 -3.84 1.08
CA PHE A 149 1.75 -4.05 0.86
C PHE A 149 2.19 -5.50 0.59
N ARG A 150 1.27 -6.33 0.16
CA ARG A 150 1.52 -7.72 -0.25
C ARG A 150 1.56 -7.83 -1.77
N PRO A 151 2.39 -8.72 -2.34
CA PRO A 151 2.51 -8.89 -3.78
C PRO A 151 1.18 -9.31 -4.42
N MET A 152 0.90 -8.80 -5.62
CA MET A 152 -0.29 -9.09 -6.44
C MET A 152 -1.64 -8.74 -5.80
N ARG A 153 -1.68 -8.22 -4.56
CA ARG A 153 -2.89 -7.76 -3.86
C ARG A 153 -3.10 -6.27 -4.05
N ARG A 154 -4.33 -5.86 -4.22
CA ARG A 154 -4.73 -4.48 -4.50
C ARG A 154 -5.81 -4.02 -3.52
N ALA A 155 -5.94 -2.71 -3.36
CA ALA A 155 -7.04 -2.13 -2.58
C ALA A 155 -8.42 -2.57 -3.10
N GLN A 156 -8.56 -2.75 -4.42
CA GLN A 156 -9.80 -3.22 -5.05
C GLN A 156 -10.19 -4.65 -4.61
N ASP A 157 -9.22 -5.51 -4.29
CA ASP A 157 -9.50 -6.84 -3.75
C ASP A 157 -10.16 -6.75 -2.37
N ALA A 158 -9.64 -5.89 -1.50
CA ALA A 158 -10.22 -5.63 -0.19
C ALA A 158 -11.65 -5.04 -0.29
N ILE A 159 -11.87 -4.11 -1.23
CA ILE A 159 -13.20 -3.53 -1.48
C ILE A 159 -14.17 -4.60 -1.99
N GLU A 160 -13.74 -5.49 -2.88
CA GLU A 160 -14.63 -6.54 -3.42
C GLU A 160 -14.90 -7.66 -2.39
N GLU A 161 -13.97 -7.91 -1.47
CA GLU A 161 -14.22 -8.77 -0.30
C GLU A 161 -15.37 -8.20 0.55
N ILE A 162 -15.35 -6.89 0.81
CA ILE A 162 -16.42 -6.20 1.52
C ILE A 162 -17.75 -6.28 0.74
N HIS A 163 -17.71 -6.10 -0.57
CA HIS A 163 -18.90 -6.26 -1.42
C HIS A 163 -19.46 -7.68 -1.34
N HIS A 164 -18.58 -8.68 -1.35
CA HIS A 164 -18.99 -10.09 -1.29
C HIS A 164 -19.72 -10.39 0.01
N PHE A 165 -19.12 -10.10 1.16
CA PHE A 165 -19.72 -10.39 2.47
C PHE A 165 -20.88 -9.45 2.82
N GLY A 166 -20.82 -8.19 2.41
CA GLY A 166 -21.89 -7.21 2.64
C GLY A 166 -23.21 -7.52 1.90
N ARG A 167 -23.19 -8.42 0.90
CA ARG A 167 -24.40 -8.97 0.25
C ARG A 167 -25.02 -10.12 1.04
N LEU A 168 -24.25 -10.73 1.93
CA LEU A 168 -24.69 -11.78 2.84
C LEU A 168 -25.27 -11.13 4.10
N SER A 169 -25.25 -11.82 5.20
CA SER A 169 -25.81 -11.37 6.48
C SER A 169 -24.87 -10.46 7.31
N TYR A 170 -23.75 -9.99 6.74
CA TYR A 170 -22.79 -9.14 7.45
C TYR A 170 -23.19 -7.67 7.34
N GLU A 171 -23.99 -7.20 8.31
CA GLU A 171 -24.64 -5.90 8.25
C GLU A 171 -23.99 -4.82 9.12
N TRP A 172 -23.29 -5.23 10.17
CA TRP A 172 -22.58 -4.32 11.05
C TRP A 172 -21.11 -4.28 10.70
N ILE A 173 -20.55 -3.08 10.71
CA ILE A 173 -19.16 -2.81 10.33
C ILE A 173 -18.47 -2.14 11.50
N LEU A 174 -17.40 -2.76 12.01
CA LEU A 174 -16.46 -2.10 12.88
C LEU A 174 -15.33 -1.54 12.00
N GLU A 175 -15.22 -0.22 11.94
CA GLU A 175 -14.08 0.49 11.34
C GLU A 175 -13.01 0.64 12.43
N GLY A 176 -11.87 -0.04 12.31
CA GLY A 176 -10.79 0.01 13.28
C GLY A 176 -9.65 0.90 12.80
N ASP A 177 -9.17 1.81 13.66
CA ASP A 177 -7.97 2.61 13.46
C ASP A 177 -6.98 2.31 14.59
N ILE A 178 -5.72 2.01 14.23
CA ILE A 178 -4.66 1.73 15.19
C ILE A 178 -3.90 3.02 15.47
N THR A 179 -3.75 3.37 16.74
CA THR A 179 -3.01 4.56 17.13
C THR A 179 -1.54 4.40 16.76
N SER A 180 -1.00 5.35 15.98
CA SER A 180 0.43 5.44 15.63
C SER A 180 1.10 4.10 15.30
N CYS A 181 0.44 3.21 14.56
CA CYS A 181 0.84 1.82 14.36
C CYS A 181 2.35 1.65 14.07
N PHE A 182 2.89 2.40 13.11
CA PHE A 182 4.31 2.31 12.77
C PHE A 182 5.26 2.82 13.85
N ASP A 183 4.81 3.70 14.73
CA ASP A 183 5.65 4.33 15.77
C ASP A 183 5.61 3.57 17.11
N GLU A 184 4.58 2.71 17.32
CA GLU A 184 4.31 2.06 18.62
C GLU A 184 4.54 0.53 18.63
N ILE A 185 4.76 -0.15 17.47
CA ILE A 185 5.02 -1.58 17.44
C ILE A 185 6.16 -1.96 18.40
N SER A 186 5.92 -2.89 19.32
CA SER A 186 6.95 -3.41 20.22
C SER A 186 8.05 -4.12 19.45
N HIS A 187 9.31 -3.68 19.61
CA HIS A 187 10.46 -4.33 18.97
C HIS A 187 10.64 -5.78 19.41
N SER A 188 10.42 -6.09 20.71
CA SER A 188 10.53 -7.46 21.22
C SER A 188 9.48 -8.36 20.59
N ALA A 189 8.21 -7.97 20.65
CA ALA A 189 7.11 -8.76 20.10
C ALA A 189 7.25 -8.95 18.58
N LEU A 190 7.66 -7.91 17.83
CA LEU A 190 7.95 -8.02 16.40
C LEU A 190 9.08 -9.01 16.13
N LEU A 191 10.21 -8.90 16.89
CA LEU A 191 11.35 -9.80 16.71
C LEU A 191 11.00 -11.25 17.07
N ASP A 192 10.13 -11.48 18.05
CA ASP A 192 9.66 -12.83 18.40
C ASP A 192 8.84 -13.43 17.25
N ARG A 193 7.98 -12.64 16.60
CA ARG A 193 7.26 -13.07 15.40
C ARG A 193 8.21 -13.33 14.21
N VAL A 194 9.26 -12.53 14.05
CA VAL A 194 10.29 -12.80 13.04
C VAL A 194 11.05 -14.09 13.37
N ARG A 195 11.39 -14.33 14.65
CA ARG A 195 12.07 -15.55 15.12
C ARG A 195 11.25 -16.83 14.90
N ALA A 196 9.93 -16.72 14.85
CA ALA A 196 9.08 -17.88 14.55
C ALA A 196 9.45 -18.54 13.22
N ARG A 197 9.93 -17.78 12.24
CA ARG A 197 10.33 -18.29 10.92
C ARG A 197 11.81 -18.15 10.63
N ILE A 198 12.53 -17.26 11.29
CA ILE A 198 13.95 -16.96 11.04
C ILE A 198 14.78 -17.36 12.26
N ALA A 199 15.63 -18.38 12.09
CA ALA A 199 16.55 -18.83 13.14
C ALA A 199 17.90 -18.12 13.06
N GLU A 200 18.24 -17.54 11.88
CA GLU A 200 19.56 -16.99 11.64
C GLU A 200 19.81 -15.70 12.43
N LYS A 201 20.76 -15.75 13.36
CA LYS A 201 21.11 -14.63 14.25
C LYS A 201 21.57 -13.39 13.50
N ARG A 202 22.26 -13.54 12.34
CA ARG A 202 22.76 -12.41 11.52
C ARG A 202 21.58 -11.61 10.91
N VAL A 203 20.57 -12.29 10.41
CA VAL A 203 19.36 -11.67 9.87
C VAL A 203 18.57 -10.96 10.97
N LEU A 204 18.39 -11.61 12.12
CA LEU A 204 17.71 -11.03 13.28
C LEU A 204 18.44 -9.79 13.81
N ALA A 205 19.78 -9.84 13.87
CA ALA A 205 20.59 -8.69 14.27
C ALA A 205 20.43 -7.52 13.30
N LEU A 206 20.40 -7.79 11.99
CA LEU A 206 20.21 -6.77 10.97
C LEU A 206 18.81 -6.14 11.04
N VAL A 207 17.76 -6.94 11.23
CA VAL A 207 16.39 -6.43 11.47
C VAL A 207 16.38 -5.53 12.71
N LYS A 208 16.96 -5.99 13.83
CA LYS A 208 17.07 -5.23 15.07
C LYS A 208 17.83 -3.92 14.86
N ALA A 209 18.95 -3.94 14.13
CA ALA A 209 19.73 -2.74 13.84
C ALA A 209 18.90 -1.68 13.10
N PHE A 210 18.09 -2.06 12.10
CA PHE A 210 17.18 -1.13 11.42
C PHE A 210 16.07 -0.59 12.33
N LEU A 211 15.59 -1.35 13.31
CA LEU A 211 14.59 -0.90 14.25
C LEU A 211 15.13 0.15 15.23
N ILE A 212 16.39 -0.01 15.67
CA ILE A 212 17.02 0.86 16.68
C ILE A 212 17.89 1.98 16.08
N ALA A 213 18.03 2.08 14.76
CA ALA A 213 18.92 3.03 14.08
C ALA A 213 18.68 4.51 14.46
N GLY A 214 17.53 4.81 15.05
CA GLY A 214 17.20 6.15 15.52
C GLY A 214 16.72 7.10 14.42
N ILE A 215 16.40 8.32 14.83
CA ILE A 215 15.84 9.37 13.97
C ILE A 215 16.66 10.64 14.19
N LEU A 216 17.24 11.19 13.13
CA LEU A 216 17.79 12.54 13.12
C LEU A 216 16.64 13.51 12.86
N THR A 217 16.28 14.27 13.89
CA THR A 217 15.19 15.24 13.87
C THR A 217 15.55 16.50 13.07
N GLU A 218 14.56 17.29 12.68
CA GLU A 218 14.78 18.53 11.90
C GLU A 218 15.61 19.58 12.68
N ASP A 219 15.64 19.52 14.01
CA ASP A 219 16.46 20.33 14.91
C ASP A 219 17.89 19.81 15.11
N GLY A 220 18.27 18.72 14.43
CA GLY A 220 19.61 18.15 14.47
C GLY A 220 19.90 17.17 15.62
N ALA A 221 18.91 16.87 16.47
CA ALA A 221 19.07 15.89 17.54
C ALA A 221 18.87 14.47 17.04
N VAL A 222 19.68 13.52 17.53
CA VAL A 222 19.48 12.08 17.27
C VAL A 222 18.66 11.49 18.41
N LYS A 223 17.45 11.01 18.10
CA LYS A 223 16.57 10.32 19.04
C LYS A 223 16.62 8.81 18.77
N GLY A 224 16.94 8.02 19.81
CA GLY A 224 16.85 6.57 19.72
C GLY A 224 15.41 6.09 19.55
N SER A 225 15.22 4.98 18.87
CA SER A 225 13.90 4.34 18.72
C SER A 225 13.83 3.14 19.66
N LYS A 226 12.92 3.18 20.64
CA LYS A 226 12.64 2.05 21.57
C LYS A 226 11.47 1.20 21.09
N THR A 227 10.62 1.77 20.24
CA THR A 227 9.45 1.14 19.64
C THR A 227 9.29 1.56 18.19
N GLY A 228 8.49 0.86 17.44
CA GLY A 228 8.10 1.22 16.09
C GLY A 228 9.11 0.88 15.00
N THR A 229 8.72 1.19 13.80
CA THR A 229 9.54 1.06 12.59
C THR A 229 9.41 2.36 11.78
N PRO A 230 10.51 2.92 11.23
CA PRO A 230 10.47 4.22 10.59
C PRO A 230 9.44 4.29 9.45
N GLN A 231 8.48 5.22 9.53
CA GLN A 231 7.55 5.46 8.41
C GLN A 231 8.34 6.00 7.21
N GLY A 232 8.43 5.20 6.14
CA GLY A 232 9.19 5.55 4.93
C GLY A 232 10.35 4.61 4.61
N GLY A 233 10.71 3.70 5.53
CA GLY A 233 11.61 2.59 5.26
C GLY A 233 11.01 1.59 4.26
N ILE A 234 11.84 0.95 3.46
CA ILE A 234 11.41 -0.06 2.48
C ILE A 234 10.97 -1.35 3.17
N LEU A 235 11.60 -1.68 4.28
CA LEU A 235 11.33 -2.88 5.07
C LEU A 235 10.10 -2.72 5.98
N SER A 236 9.82 -1.50 6.44
CA SER A 236 8.79 -1.20 7.45
C SER A 236 7.40 -1.75 7.15
N PRO A 237 6.87 -1.68 5.90
CA PRO A 237 5.55 -2.26 5.61
C PRO A 237 5.51 -3.80 5.75
N CYS A 238 6.61 -4.49 5.44
CA CYS A 238 6.72 -5.93 5.62
C CYS A 238 6.72 -6.28 7.12
N LEU A 239 7.54 -5.60 7.91
CA LEU A 239 7.61 -5.79 9.37
C LEU A 239 6.28 -5.45 10.05
N ALA A 240 5.60 -4.38 9.63
CA ALA A 240 4.26 -4.04 10.14
C ALA A 240 3.24 -5.15 9.83
N ASN A 241 3.27 -5.75 8.64
CA ASN A 241 2.40 -6.89 8.32
C ASN A 241 2.74 -8.13 9.16
N ILE A 242 4.02 -8.39 9.45
CA ILE A 242 4.44 -9.49 10.34
C ILE A 242 3.91 -9.24 11.77
N ALA A 243 3.99 -8.03 12.30
CA ALA A 243 3.43 -7.72 13.60
C ALA A 243 1.90 -7.87 13.61
N LEU A 244 1.23 -7.27 12.64
CA LEU A 244 -0.25 -7.25 12.54
C LEU A 244 -0.85 -8.59 12.13
N SER A 245 -0.06 -9.60 11.71
CA SER A 245 -0.59 -10.95 11.47
C SER A 245 -1.17 -11.58 12.74
N ALA A 246 -0.80 -11.09 13.94
CA ALA A 246 -1.47 -11.48 15.20
C ALA A 246 -2.98 -11.25 15.14
N LEU A 247 -3.41 -10.12 14.58
CA LEU A 247 -4.83 -9.82 14.40
C LEU A 247 -5.47 -10.72 13.35
N ASP A 248 -4.76 -11.00 12.26
CA ASP A 248 -5.24 -11.89 11.19
C ASP A 248 -5.42 -13.32 11.70
N GLU A 249 -4.49 -13.80 12.49
CA GLU A 249 -4.49 -15.13 13.12
C GLU A 249 -5.65 -15.29 14.09
N HIS A 250 -5.87 -14.30 14.96
CA HIS A 250 -7.01 -14.30 15.91
C HIS A 250 -8.36 -14.48 15.19
N PHE A 251 -8.59 -13.74 14.10
CA PHE A 251 -9.83 -13.90 13.34
C PHE A 251 -9.87 -15.17 12.49
N ALA A 252 -8.73 -15.66 12.02
CA ALA A 252 -8.65 -16.91 11.28
C ALA A 252 -8.94 -18.11 12.20
N GLU A 253 -8.36 -18.15 13.38
CA GLU A 253 -8.61 -19.18 14.38
C GLU A 253 -10.09 -19.21 14.80
N ALA A 254 -10.67 -18.05 15.11
CA ALA A 254 -12.09 -17.94 15.40
C ALA A 254 -12.96 -18.45 14.24
N TRP A 255 -12.55 -18.21 12.99
CA TRP A 255 -13.22 -18.74 11.81
C TRP A 255 -13.07 -20.27 11.70
N GLU A 256 -11.86 -20.78 11.79
CA GLU A 256 -11.52 -22.20 11.61
C GLU A 256 -12.16 -23.06 12.72
N THR A 257 -12.23 -22.57 13.95
CA THR A 257 -12.77 -23.31 15.10
C THR A 257 -14.30 -23.26 15.20
N THR A 258 -14.94 -22.17 14.75
CA THR A 258 -16.37 -21.94 15.07
C THR A 258 -17.30 -21.86 13.85
N ILE A 259 -16.80 -21.60 12.65
CA ILE A 259 -17.60 -21.32 11.43
C ILE A 259 -17.00 -21.89 10.16
N ALA A 260 -16.15 -22.91 10.27
CA ALA A 260 -15.46 -23.51 9.14
C ALA A 260 -16.46 -24.11 8.14
N THR A 261 -17.44 -24.86 8.61
CA THR A 261 -18.42 -25.53 7.75
C THR A 261 -19.68 -24.69 7.53
N ASN A 262 -20.48 -25.06 6.55
CA ASN A 262 -21.77 -24.42 6.32
C ASN A 262 -22.76 -24.73 7.46
N GLU A 263 -22.67 -25.93 8.04
CA GLU A 263 -23.49 -26.39 9.16
C GLU A 263 -23.21 -25.55 10.42
N ASP A 264 -21.94 -25.28 10.73
CA ASP A 264 -21.55 -24.42 11.84
C ASP A 264 -22.13 -23.01 11.69
N ARG A 265 -22.08 -22.46 10.47
CA ARG A 265 -22.65 -21.15 10.18
C ARG A 265 -24.18 -21.13 10.35
N VAL A 266 -24.88 -22.18 9.94
CA VAL A 266 -26.32 -22.32 10.14
C VAL A 266 -26.64 -22.46 11.62
N ARG A 267 -25.91 -23.31 12.35
CA ARG A 267 -26.06 -23.54 13.80
C ARG A 267 -25.85 -22.24 14.58
N ARG A 268 -24.80 -21.47 14.26
CA ARG A 268 -24.53 -20.18 14.92
C ARG A 268 -25.66 -19.19 14.68
N ARG A 269 -26.15 -19.05 13.43
CA ARG A 269 -27.28 -18.17 13.13
C ARG A 269 -28.54 -18.54 13.91
N ARG A 270 -28.87 -19.84 14.00
CA ARG A 270 -30.03 -20.31 14.78
C ARG A 270 -29.88 -19.98 16.28
N ARG A 271 -28.65 -19.97 16.80
CA ARG A 271 -28.37 -19.61 18.19
C ARG A 271 -28.17 -18.12 18.42
N GLY A 272 -28.37 -17.26 17.41
CA GLY A 272 -28.14 -15.83 17.52
C GLY A 272 -26.68 -15.42 17.73
N LEU A 273 -25.72 -16.33 17.51
CA LEU A 273 -24.30 -16.08 17.71
C LEU A 273 -23.68 -15.36 16.50
N PRO A 274 -22.78 -14.38 16.73
CA PRO A 274 -22.19 -13.59 15.66
C PRO A 274 -21.18 -14.37 14.82
N MET A 275 -21.00 -13.91 13.58
CA MET A 275 -19.90 -14.32 12.70
C MET A 275 -19.13 -13.08 12.26
N TYR A 276 -17.82 -13.22 12.11
CA TYR A 276 -16.92 -12.11 11.82
C TYR A 276 -16.11 -12.34 10.55
N ARG A 277 -15.82 -11.25 9.81
CA ARG A 277 -14.91 -11.27 8.68
C ARG A 277 -14.01 -10.06 8.71
N LEU A 278 -12.72 -10.27 8.98
CA LEU A 278 -11.70 -9.23 8.92
C LEU A 278 -11.34 -8.92 7.47
N VAL A 279 -11.18 -7.63 7.15
CA VAL A 279 -10.56 -7.14 5.91
C VAL A 279 -9.56 -6.08 6.30
N ARG A 280 -8.26 -6.39 6.16
CA ARG A 280 -7.16 -5.52 6.59
C ARG A 280 -6.30 -5.06 5.42
N TYR A 281 -5.98 -3.78 5.41
CA TYR A 281 -5.04 -3.18 4.47
C TYR A 281 -3.94 -2.44 5.25
N CYS A 282 -2.88 -3.13 5.64
CA CYS A 282 -1.87 -2.68 6.59
C CYS A 282 -2.50 -2.36 7.95
N ASP A 283 -2.40 -1.11 8.40
CA ASP A 283 -2.98 -0.59 9.64
C ASP A 283 -4.47 -0.23 9.55
N ASP A 284 -4.98 0.04 8.34
CA ASP A 284 -6.41 0.26 8.11
C ASP A 284 -7.15 -1.09 8.06
N PHE A 285 -8.20 -1.28 8.85
CA PHE A 285 -9.00 -2.50 8.80
C PHE A 285 -10.47 -2.27 9.09
N VAL A 286 -11.29 -3.20 8.61
CA VAL A 286 -12.71 -3.29 8.96
C VAL A 286 -13.05 -4.73 9.34
N VAL A 287 -13.96 -4.89 10.31
CA VAL A 287 -14.54 -6.19 10.63
C VAL A 287 -16.03 -6.15 10.27
N LEU A 288 -16.41 -7.01 9.33
CA LEU A 288 -17.82 -7.20 8.99
C LEU A 288 -18.41 -8.22 9.97
N VAL A 289 -19.57 -7.88 10.53
CA VAL A 289 -20.24 -8.65 11.58
C VAL A 289 -21.64 -9.06 11.12
N SER A 290 -21.86 -10.37 11.11
CA SER A 290 -23.21 -10.95 10.99
C SER A 290 -23.73 -11.18 12.40
N GLY A 291 -24.67 -10.33 12.86
CA GLY A 291 -25.20 -10.32 14.22
C GLY A 291 -25.82 -8.99 14.59
N THR A 292 -25.69 -8.57 15.84
CA THR A 292 -26.22 -7.31 16.35
C THR A 292 -25.15 -6.22 16.47
N LYS A 293 -25.55 -4.96 16.70
CA LYS A 293 -24.63 -3.87 17.01
C LYS A 293 -23.78 -4.17 18.25
N ALA A 294 -24.41 -4.74 19.28
CA ALA A 294 -23.71 -5.12 20.52
C ALA A 294 -22.59 -6.12 20.27
N HIS A 295 -22.77 -7.08 19.35
CA HIS A 295 -21.72 -8.02 18.96
C HIS A 295 -20.54 -7.31 18.27
N ALA A 296 -20.81 -6.27 17.46
CA ALA A 296 -19.75 -5.49 16.83
C ALA A 296 -19.00 -4.60 17.83
N GLU A 297 -19.71 -4.02 18.81
CA GLU A 297 -19.07 -3.22 19.88
C GLU A 297 -18.21 -4.09 20.80
N ALA A 298 -18.68 -5.30 21.15
CA ALA A 298 -17.93 -6.23 21.98
C ALA A 298 -16.57 -6.65 21.39
N LEU A 299 -16.43 -6.63 20.05
CA LEU A 299 -15.15 -6.93 19.39
C LEU A 299 -14.02 -5.97 19.76
N LYS A 300 -14.32 -4.73 20.13
CA LYS A 300 -13.30 -3.73 20.49
C LYS A 300 -12.39 -4.23 21.60
N VAL A 301 -12.97 -4.91 22.61
CA VAL A 301 -12.21 -5.46 23.74
C VAL A 301 -11.26 -6.56 23.26
N GLY A 302 -11.76 -7.53 22.50
CA GLY A 302 -10.95 -8.63 21.97
C GLY A 302 -9.82 -8.15 21.05
N ILE A 303 -10.14 -7.25 20.12
CA ILE A 303 -9.15 -6.63 19.24
C ILE A 303 -8.10 -5.85 20.05
N GLY A 304 -8.53 -5.08 21.07
CA GLY A 304 -7.64 -4.34 21.95
C GLY A 304 -6.67 -5.27 22.69
N ALA A 305 -7.16 -6.40 23.20
CA ALA A 305 -6.32 -7.42 23.84
C ALA A 305 -5.28 -8.00 22.89
N VAL A 306 -5.65 -8.36 21.66
CA VAL A 306 -4.71 -8.86 20.65
C VAL A 306 -3.67 -7.80 20.28
N LEU A 307 -4.07 -6.56 20.02
CA LEU A 307 -3.15 -5.49 19.67
C LEU A 307 -2.16 -5.16 20.80
N SER A 308 -2.59 -5.27 22.07
CA SER A 308 -1.72 -5.04 23.23
C SER A 308 -0.54 -6.01 23.28
N THR A 309 -0.68 -7.24 22.79
CA THR A 309 0.41 -8.24 22.75
C THR A 309 1.58 -7.80 21.85
N ILE A 310 1.32 -6.94 20.88
CA ILE A 310 2.31 -6.38 19.98
C ILE A 310 2.62 -4.90 20.26
N GLY A 311 2.19 -4.40 21.44
CA GLY A 311 2.43 -3.02 21.88
C GLY A 311 1.55 -1.98 21.21
N LEU A 312 0.47 -2.37 20.55
CA LEU A 312 -0.46 -1.50 19.85
C LEU A 312 -1.79 -1.33 20.58
N ARG A 313 -2.54 -0.30 20.22
CA ARG A 313 -3.87 -0.02 20.77
C ARG A 313 -4.81 0.55 19.71
N LEU A 314 -6.10 0.27 19.87
CA LEU A 314 -7.14 0.93 19.07
C LEU A 314 -7.22 2.42 19.39
N SER A 315 -7.50 3.22 18.38
CA SER A 315 -7.88 4.63 18.56
C SER A 315 -9.37 4.69 18.92
N GLU A 316 -9.69 5.02 20.17
CA GLU A 316 -11.08 5.15 20.62
C GLU A 316 -11.87 6.19 19.82
N GLU A 317 -11.24 7.36 19.54
CA GLU A 317 -11.86 8.46 18.79
C GLU A 317 -12.23 8.09 17.35
N LYS A 318 -11.48 7.17 16.73
CA LYS A 318 -11.62 6.85 15.31
C LYS A 318 -12.21 5.47 15.04
N THR A 319 -12.22 4.60 16.06
CA THR A 319 -12.85 3.28 15.94
C THR A 319 -14.35 3.41 16.13
N SER A 320 -15.10 3.08 15.09
CA SER A 320 -16.55 3.25 15.08
C SER A 320 -17.29 1.99 14.60
N VAL A 321 -18.55 1.86 15.04
CA VAL A 321 -19.43 0.80 14.57
C VAL A 321 -20.62 1.43 13.85
N CYS A 322 -20.84 1.02 12.61
CA CYS A 322 -21.96 1.51 11.80
C CYS A 322 -22.70 0.36 11.10
N HIS A 323 -23.94 0.61 10.70
CA HIS A 323 -24.66 -0.32 9.84
C HIS A 323 -24.30 -0.10 8.38
N ILE A 324 -24.18 -1.16 7.57
CA ILE A 324 -23.78 -1.08 6.16
C ILE A 324 -24.74 -0.24 5.31
N ASN A 325 -26.01 -0.09 5.74
CA ASN A 325 -26.99 0.79 5.07
C ASN A 325 -26.69 2.28 5.28
N GLU A 326 -26.06 2.66 6.39
CA GLU A 326 -25.56 4.02 6.62
C GLU A 326 -24.32 4.29 5.80
N GLY A 327 -23.55 3.23 5.58
CA GLY A 327 -22.30 3.22 4.84
C GLY A 327 -21.12 3.74 5.65
N PHE A 328 -19.92 3.47 5.14
CA PHE A 328 -18.65 3.82 5.76
C PHE A 328 -17.59 4.15 4.70
N ALA A 329 -16.43 4.63 5.13
CA ALA A 329 -15.34 5.00 4.23
C ALA A 329 -14.14 4.07 4.45
N PHE A 330 -13.71 3.35 3.42
CA PHE A 330 -12.53 2.49 3.46
C PHE A 330 -11.69 2.64 2.20
N LEU A 331 -10.37 2.78 2.35
CA LEU A 331 -9.39 2.94 1.25
C LEU A 331 -9.80 4.00 0.22
N GLY A 332 -10.36 5.11 0.69
CA GLY A 332 -10.81 6.20 -0.18
C GLY A 332 -12.17 6.00 -0.84
N PHE A 333 -12.77 4.83 -0.73
CA PHE A 333 -14.15 4.57 -1.19
C PHE A 333 -15.15 4.86 -0.08
N ARG A 334 -16.34 5.34 -0.45
CA ARG A 334 -17.56 5.26 0.35
C ARG A 334 -18.29 4.00 -0.06
N ILE A 335 -18.57 3.13 0.89
CA ILE A 335 -19.25 1.84 0.68
C ILE A 335 -20.58 1.89 1.40
N GLN A 336 -21.67 1.48 0.72
CA GLN A 336 -23.01 1.52 1.29
C GLN A 336 -23.91 0.51 0.59
N ARG A 337 -24.74 -0.18 1.36
CA ARG A 337 -25.79 -1.04 0.84
C ARG A 337 -27.06 -0.21 0.56
N LYS A 338 -27.55 -0.27 -0.66
CA LYS A 338 -28.72 0.47 -1.11
C LYS A 338 -29.66 -0.38 -1.96
N ARG A 339 -30.94 -0.05 -1.94
CA ARG A 339 -31.92 -0.58 -2.89
C ARG A 339 -31.63 -0.02 -4.29
N LYS A 340 -31.63 -0.87 -5.30
CA LYS A 340 -31.51 -0.45 -6.70
C LYS A 340 -32.78 0.34 -7.09
N ARG A 341 -32.58 1.51 -7.70
CA ARG A 341 -33.71 2.34 -8.19
C ARG A 341 -34.57 1.54 -9.16
N GLY A 342 -35.89 1.57 -8.95
CA GLY A 342 -36.88 0.82 -9.76
C GLY A 342 -36.90 -0.70 -9.49
N SER A 343 -36.34 -1.19 -8.36
CA SER A 343 -36.31 -2.59 -8.00
C SER A 343 -36.27 -2.78 -6.48
N ASN A 344 -36.78 -3.92 -6.00
CA ASN A 344 -36.64 -4.30 -4.59
C ASN A 344 -35.30 -4.94 -4.26
N ARG A 345 -34.42 -5.13 -5.24
CA ARG A 345 -33.10 -5.74 -5.03
C ARG A 345 -32.14 -4.77 -4.34
N VAL A 346 -31.41 -5.31 -3.40
CA VAL A 346 -30.43 -4.55 -2.59
C VAL A 346 -29.01 -4.95 -3.03
N TYR A 347 -28.14 -3.96 -3.19
CA TYR A 347 -26.75 -4.15 -3.58
C TYR A 347 -25.82 -3.30 -2.73
N VAL A 348 -24.59 -3.79 -2.53
CA VAL A 348 -23.51 -2.99 -1.96
C VAL A 348 -22.87 -2.19 -3.09
N TYR A 349 -22.83 -0.88 -2.93
CA TYR A 349 -22.21 0.05 -3.87
C TYR A 349 -20.97 0.67 -3.26
N SER A 350 -19.99 0.97 -4.08
CA SER A 350 -18.83 1.77 -3.72
C SER A 350 -18.63 2.90 -4.73
N TRP A 351 -18.20 4.06 -4.25
CA TRP A 351 -17.84 5.22 -5.07
C TRP A 351 -16.76 6.03 -4.35
N PRO A 352 -16.05 6.97 -5.04
CA PRO A 352 -15.05 7.81 -4.39
C PRO A 352 -15.62 8.56 -3.20
N SER A 353 -14.98 8.48 -2.05
CA SER A 353 -15.42 9.22 -0.85
C SER A 353 -15.30 10.74 -1.06
N LYS A 354 -16.09 11.52 -0.31
CA LYS A 354 -16.00 12.99 -0.34
C LYS A 354 -14.57 13.48 -0.02
N LYS A 355 -13.86 12.79 0.88
CA LYS A 355 -12.47 13.09 1.22
C LYS A 355 -11.53 12.86 0.04
N ALA A 356 -11.67 11.74 -0.67
CA ALA A 356 -10.88 11.42 -1.86
C ALA A 356 -11.12 12.41 -3.00
N LEU A 357 -12.39 12.80 -3.24
CA LEU A 357 -12.74 13.81 -4.23
C LEU A 357 -12.15 15.18 -3.87
N ARG A 358 -12.30 15.64 -2.62
CA ARG A 358 -11.73 16.91 -2.15
C ARG A 358 -10.21 16.95 -2.32
N SER A 359 -9.54 15.83 -2.04
CA SER A 359 -8.07 15.70 -2.18
C SER A 359 -7.60 15.89 -3.62
N ILE A 360 -8.24 15.22 -4.60
CA ILE A 360 -7.87 15.41 -6.01
C ILE A 360 -8.24 16.81 -6.52
N MET A 361 -9.37 17.37 -6.10
CA MET A 361 -9.74 18.74 -6.43
C MET A 361 -8.74 19.77 -5.88
N ALA A 362 -8.26 19.56 -4.65
CA ALA A 362 -7.21 20.41 -4.06
C ALA A 362 -5.91 20.31 -4.86
N LYS A 363 -5.52 19.11 -5.29
CA LYS A 363 -4.33 18.90 -6.15
C LYS A 363 -4.48 19.58 -7.51
N VAL A 364 -5.63 19.44 -8.17
CA VAL A 364 -5.95 20.16 -9.43
C VAL A 364 -5.89 21.66 -9.21
N LYS A 365 -6.45 22.17 -8.12
CA LYS A 365 -6.40 23.60 -7.76
C LYS A 365 -4.96 24.08 -7.54
N ALA A 366 -4.14 23.29 -6.85
CA ALA A 366 -2.73 23.63 -6.60
C ALA A 366 -1.92 23.71 -7.90
N ILE A 367 -2.08 22.73 -8.79
CA ILE A 367 -1.43 22.73 -10.12
C ILE A 367 -1.89 23.95 -10.94
N ALA A 368 -3.20 24.20 -10.98
CA ALA A 368 -3.78 25.34 -11.70
C ALA A 368 -3.54 26.72 -11.04
N LYS A 369 -3.00 26.79 -9.82
CA LYS A 369 -2.54 28.01 -9.16
C LYS A 369 -1.06 28.34 -9.39
N GLN A 370 -0.29 27.40 -9.95
CA GLN A 370 1.11 27.64 -10.30
C GLN A 370 1.26 28.86 -11.22
N GLY A 371 2.46 29.41 -11.26
CA GLY A 371 2.78 30.59 -12.08
C GLY A 371 2.34 30.46 -13.54
N THR A 372 2.00 31.57 -14.14
CA THR A 372 1.52 31.66 -15.53
C THR A 372 2.66 31.80 -16.54
N ASP A 373 3.90 31.87 -16.09
CA ASP A 373 5.15 31.85 -16.85
C ASP A 373 5.34 30.53 -17.61
N GLN A 374 4.88 29.41 -17.04
CA GLN A 374 5.01 28.09 -17.62
C GLN A 374 4.16 27.91 -18.90
N PRO A 375 4.58 27.00 -19.83
CA PRO A 375 3.73 26.61 -20.95
C PRO A 375 2.53 25.77 -20.46
N LEU A 376 1.38 25.89 -21.16
CA LEU A 376 0.18 25.12 -20.82
C LEU A 376 0.44 23.60 -20.89
N SER A 377 1.25 23.16 -21.84
CA SER A 377 1.64 21.75 -22.01
C SER A 377 2.22 21.14 -20.75
N LEU A 378 3.02 21.86 -19.96
CA LEU A 378 3.58 21.39 -18.70
C LEU A 378 2.47 21.21 -17.62
N VAL A 379 1.57 22.20 -17.52
CA VAL A 379 0.41 22.15 -16.62
C VAL A 379 -0.49 20.96 -16.96
N LEU A 380 -0.76 20.75 -18.26
CA LEU A 380 -1.57 19.62 -18.73
C LEU A 380 -0.91 18.27 -18.41
N ARG A 381 0.41 18.13 -18.58
CA ARG A 381 1.11 16.88 -18.19
C ARG A 381 0.95 16.56 -16.72
N GLN A 382 1.09 17.54 -15.84
CA GLN A 382 0.94 17.37 -14.39
C GLN A 382 -0.50 16.99 -14.02
N LEU A 383 -1.49 17.69 -14.61
CA LEU A 383 -2.91 17.38 -14.41
C LEU A 383 -3.25 15.98 -14.91
N ASN A 384 -2.84 15.65 -16.14
CA ASN A 384 -3.12 14.35 -16.76
C ASN A 384 -2.58 13.18 -15.92
N ALA A 385 -1.36 13.27 -15.41
CA ALA A 385 -0.77 12.26 -14.54
C ALA A 385 -1.58 12.08 -13.25
N ALA A 386 -2.01 13.19 -12.63
CA ALA A 386 -2.80 13.13 -11.39
C ALA A 386 -4.21 12.56 -11.63
N LEU A 387 -4.89 13.02 -12.69
CA LEU A 387 -6.25 12.64 -13.02
C LEU A 387 -6.35 11.18 -13.47
N HIS A 388 -5.41 10.75 -14.33
CA HIS A 388 -5.36 9.38 -14.83
C HIS A 388 -5.18 8.37 -13.69
N GLY A 389 -4.18 8.58 -12.84
CA GLY A 389 -3.94 7.68 -11.70
C GLY A 389 -5.13 7.59 -10.76
N TRP A 390 -5.79 8.73 -10.48
CA TRP A 390 -6.98 8.79 -9.64
C TRP A 390 -8.19 8.08 -10.28
N ALA A 391 -8.44 8.33 -11.55
CA ALA A 391 -9.55 7.72 -12.27
C ALA A 391 -9.39 6.19 -12.41
N VAL A 392 -8.19 5.70 -12.73
CA VAL A 392 -7.89 4.27 -12.80
C VAL A 392 -8.08 3.59 -11.44
N TYR A 393 -7.70 4.24 -10.34
CA TYR A 393 -7.92 3.70 -8.99
C TYR A 393 -9.41 3.50 -8.69
N PHE A 394 -10.26 4.48 -9.02
CA PHE A 394 -11.69 4.47 -8.70
C PHE A 394 -12.60 3.90 -9.81
N ARG A 395 -12.07 3.47 -10.95
CA ARG A 395 -12.86 2.96 -12.08
C ARG A 395 -13.72 1.74 -11.77
N HIS A 396 -13.42 1.03 -10.67
CA HIS A 396 -14.13 -0.17 -10.28
C HIS A 396 -15.33 0.08 -9.34
N GLY A 397 -15.58 1.33 -8.98
CA GLY A 397 -16.75 1.75 -8.23
C GLY A 397 -17.80 2.43 -9.12
N CYS A 398 -18.94 2.82 -8.53
CA CYS A 398 -19.99 3.62 -9.18
C CYS A 398 -19.54 5.07 -9.36
N SER A 399 -18.49 5.31 -10.15
CA SER A 399 -17.72 6.56 -10.15
C SER A 399 -18.11 7.54 -11.26
N LYS A 400 -19.01 7.17 -12.20
CA LYS A 400 -19.28 7.94 -13.42
C LYS A 400 -19.73 9.39 -13.15
N GLN A 401 -20.62 9.59 -12.21
CA GLN A 401 -21.06 10.95 -11.84
C GLN A 401 -19.90 11.77 -11.26
N THR A 402 -19.09 11.15 -10.40
CA THR A 402 -17.91 11.80 -9.82
C THR A 402 -16.86 12.13 -10.88
N PHE A 403 -16.69 11.24 -11.87
CA PHE A 403 -15.78 11.48 -13.00
C PHE A 403 -16.23 12.66 -13.86
N ASN A 404 -17.52 12.74 -14.18
CA ASN A 404 -18.08 13.87 -14.93
C ASN A 404 -17.90 15.20 -14.16
N TYR A 405 -18.19 15.20 -12.87
CA TYR A 405 -18.00 16.37 -12.02
C TYR A 405 -16.53 16.82 -11.97
N LEU A 406 -15.60 15.89 -11.75
CA LEU A 406 -14.16 16.19 -11.69
C LEU A 406 -13.63 16.68 -13.04
N ASN A 407 -14.12 16.11 -14.14
CA ASN A 407 -13.76 16.53 -15.48
C ASN A 407 -14.16 18.00 -15.73
N HIS A 408 -15.42 18.36 -15.43
CA HIS A 408 -15.92 19.74 -15.54
C HIS A 408 -15.14 20.70 -14.62
N TYR A 409 -14.94 20.32 -13.37
CA TYR A 409 -14.15 21.11 -12.40
C TYR A 409 -12.75 21.40 -12.93
N THR A 410 -12.07 20.38 -13.47
CA THR A 410 -10.71 20.53 -13.99
C THR A 410 -10.68 21.48 -15.21
N TRP A 411 -11.64 21.32 -16.12
CA TRP A 411 -11.79 22.20 -17.27
C TRP A 411 -11.92 23.68 -16.84
N LEU A 412 -12.78 23.98 -15.89
CA LEU A 412 -12.94 25.34 -15.33
C LEU A 412 -11.64 25.87 -14.75
N ARG A 413 -10.84 25.03 -14.05
CA ARG A 413 -9.55 25.45 -13.47
C ARG A 413 -8.51 25.76 -14.54
N VAL A 414 -8.44 24.98 -15.60
CA VAL A 414 -7.53 25.23 -16.74
C VAL A 414 -7.93 26.49 -17.48
N VAL A 415 -9.22 26.70 -17.76
CA VAL A 415 -9.72 27.92 -18.39
C VAL A 415 -9.40 29.15 -17.53
N GLY A 416 -9.61 29.07 -16.23
CA GLY A 416 -9.25 30.15 -15.30
C GLY A 416 -7.74 30.44 -15.31
N TRP A 417 -6.89 29.42 -15.44
CA TRP A 417 -5.44 29.59 -15.59
C TRP A 417 -5.10 30.29 -16.92
N LEU A 418 -5.69 29.87 -18.03
CA LEU A 418 -5.51 30.50 -19.34
C LEU A 418 -5.89 31.98 -19.34
N ARG A 419 -7.02 32.34 -18.72
CA ARG A 419 -7.45 33.74 -18.60
C ARG A 419 -6.46 34.58 -17.78
N ARG A 420 -5.85 34.02 -16.74
CA ARG A 420 -4.80 34.71 -15.97
C ARG A 420 -3.49 34.86 -16.76
N LYS A 421 -3.13 33.84 -17.56
CA LYS A 421 -1.94 33.91 -18.44
C LYS A 421 -2.09 34.94 -19.54
N HIS A 422 -3.25 35.00 -20.18
CA HIS A 422 -3.53 35.83 -21.35
C HIS A 422 -4.54 36.95 -21.02
N ARG A 423 -4.19 37.79 -20.03
CA ARG A 423 -5.09 38.87 -19.54
C ARG A 423 -5.60 39.83 -20.59
N ARG A 424 -4.76 40.09 -21.63
CA ARG A 424 -5.07 41.01 -22.75
C ARG A 424 -5.75 40.34 -23.94
N ALA A 425 -5.81 38.99 -23.96
CA ALA A 425 -6.41 38.27 -25.08
C ALA A 425 -7.91 38.14 -24.91
N THR A 426 -8.64 38.26 -26.00
CA THR A 426 -10.09 38.03 -26.04
C THR A 426 -10.38 36.53 -25.77
N TRP A 427 -11.56 36.26 -25.23
CA TRP A 427 -12.01 34.87 -25.04
C TRP A 427 -12.03 34.08 -26.36
N ARG A 428 -12.37 34.76 -27.50
CA ARG A 428 -12.37 34.14 -28.83
C ARG A 428 -10.95 33.66 -29.22
N ALA A 429 -9.93 34.49 -28.97
CA ALA A 429 -8.53 34.15 -29.24
C ALA A 429 -8.03 32.98 -28.39
N ILE A 430 -8.31 32.99 -27.06
CA ILE A 430 -7.96 31.90 -26.14
C ILE A 430 -8.63 30.60 -26.60
N ARG A 431 -9.94 30.68 -26.90
CA ARG A 431 -10.74 29.52 -27.35
C ARG A 431 -10.16 28.90 -28.61
N ARG A 432 -9.87 29.74 -29.64
CA ARG A 432 -9.32 29.27 -30.94
C ARG A 432 -7.95 28.61 -30.76
N ARG A 433 -7.08 29.18 -29.92
CA ARG A 433 -5.70 28.72 -29.76
C ARG A 433 -5.55 27.51 -28.85
N TYR A 434 -6.29 27.42 -27.74
CA TYR A 434 -6.03 26.47 -26.66
C TYR A 434 -7.20 25.51 -26.35
N LEU A 435 -8.40 25.76 -26.91
CA LEU A 435 -9.56 24.94 -26.55
C LEU A 435 -10.22 24.24 -27.75
N MET A 436 -10.16 24.83 -28.95
CA MET A 436 -10.79 24.24 -30.14
C MET A 436 -9.88 23.16 -30.73
N LEU A 437 -10.29 21.90 -30.56
CA LEU A 437 -9.61 20.75 -31.14
C LEU A 437 -10.53 20.08 -32.15
N PRO A 438 -10.14 19.96 -33.45
CA PRO A 438 -10.96 19.32 -34.47
C PRO A 438 -11.44 17.92 -34.03
N GLY A 439 -12.72 17.63 -34.15
CA GLY A 439 -13.34 16.36 -33.75
C GLY A 439 -13.53 16.13 -32.26
N LYS A 440 -13.02 17.02 -31.38
CA LYS A 440 -13.08 16.85 -29.91
C LYS A 440 -13.78 17.98 -29.15
N GLY A 441 -14.24 19.03 -29.86
CA GLY A 441 -14.89 20.18 -29.24
C GLY A 441 -13.97 21.08 -28.44
N LEU A 442 -14.46 21.65 -27.33
CA LEU A 442 -13.71 22.58 -26.47
C LEU A 442 -12.91 21.86 -25.41
N VAL A 443 -11.73 21.38 -25.76
CA VAL A 443 -10.83 20.65 -24.85
C VAL A 443 -9.49 21.39 -24.74
N PRO A 444 -9.00 21.71 -23.54
CA PRO A 444 -7.70 22.32 -23.36
C PRO A 444 -6.57 21.48 -23.97
N HIS A 445 -5.78 22.12 -24.83
CA HIS A 445 -4.62 21.48 -25.50
C HIS A 445 -3.50 22.48 -25.76
N ASP A 446 -2.27 21.98 -25.81
CA ASP A 446 -1.08 22.77 -26.18
C ASP A 446 0.07 21.82 -26.55
N ALA A 447 0.81 22.14 -27.61
CA ALA A 447 1.96 21.38 -28.09
C ALA A 447 1.69 19.85 -28.16
N GLY A 448 0.56 19.46 -28.75
CA GLY A 448 0.18 18.05 -28.91
C GLY A 448 -0.36 17.37 -27.61
N ILE A 449 -0.32 18.05 -26.47
CA ILE A 449 -0.83 17.52 -25.21
C ILE A 449 -2.26 18.00 -24.99
N VAL A 450 -3.17 17.05 -24.81
CA VAL A 450 -4.60 17.29 -24.58
C VAL A 450 -4.93 17.02 -23.13
N LEU A 451 -5.83 17.81 -22.53
CA LEU A 451 -6.32 17.55 -21.18
C LEU A 451 -7.02 16.17 -21.12
N PHE A 452 -6.60 15.36 -20.19
CA PHE A 452 -7.18 14.03 -19.97
C PHE A 452 -8.66 14.11 -19.59
N ASN A 453 -9.51 13.45 -20.38
CA ASN A 453 -10.93 13.38 -20.11
C ASN A 453 -11.22 12.28 -19.07
N VAL A 454 -11.38 12.65 -17.82
CA VAL A 454 -11.73 11.71 -16.72
C VAL A 454 -13.06 11.01 -17.00
N ALA A 455 -13.99 11.70 -17.63
CA ALA A 455 -15.31 11.15 -17.94
C ALA A 455 -15.28 10.03 -18.99
N SER A 456 -14.22 9.95 -19.81
CA SER A 456 -14.04 8.88 -20.80
C SER A 456 -13.60 7.55 -20.20
N VAL A 457 -13.09 7.54 -18.96
CA VAL A 457 -12.64 6.31 -18.31
C VAL A 457 -13.81 5.34 -18.13
N PRO A 458 -13.71 4.12 -18.67
CA PRO A 458 -14.76 3.12 -18.52
C PRO A 458 -14.84 2.66 -17.06
N VAL A 459 -16.04 2.67 -16.51
CA VAL A 459 -16.34 2.06 -15.22
C VAL A 459 -16.56 0.57 -15.46
N THR A 460 -15.71 -0.26 -14.83
CA THR A 460 -15.73 -1.71 -14.99
C THR A 460 -15.87 -2.38 -13.63
N ARG A 461 -16.71 -3.40 -13.55
CA ARG A 461 -16.83 -4.18 -12.33
C ARG A 461 -15.51 -4.91 -12.05
N TYR A 462 -15.03 -4.83 -10.81
CA TYR A 462 -13.89 -5.64 -10.36
C TYR A 462 -14.36 -7.08 -10.15
N ARG A 463 -13.52 -8.03 -10.52
CA ARG A 463 -13.83 -9.45 -10.32
C ARG A 463 -13.40 -9.86 -8.90
N TYR A 464 -14.32 -10.39 -8.11
CA TYR A 464 -13.98 -11.00 -6.83
C TYR A 464 -13.00 -12.17 -7.03
N ARG A 465 -11.87 -12.11 -6.35
CA ARG A 465 -10.83 -13.13 -6.45
C ARG A 465 -10.76 -14.03 -5.21
N GLY A 466 -11.23 -13.56 -4.05
CA GLY A 466 -11.20 -14.28 -2.78
C GLY A 466 -9.80 -14.80 -2.45
N THR A 467 -9.70 -16.10 -2.17
CA THR A 467 -8.43 -16.79 -1.91
C THR A 467 -7.61 -17.07 -3.18
N LYS A 468 -8.18 -16.85 -4.39
CA LYS A 468 -7.53 -17.14 -5.68
C LYS A 468 -6.68 -15.98 -6.20
N ILE A 469 -6.19 -15.11 -5.32
CA ILE A 469 -5.25 -14.05 -5.72
C ILE A 469 -3.91 -14.74 -6.04
N PRO A 470 -3.36 -14.53 -7.25
CA PRO A 470 -2.10 -15.19 -7.60
C PRO A 470 -0.96 -14.69 -6.72
N ASN A 471 -0.05 -15.57 -6.42
CA ASN A 471 1.20 -15.28 -5.76
C ASN A 471 2.32 -15.29 -6.83
N PRO A 472 3.29 -14.37 -6.84
CA PRO A 472 4.35 -14.34 -7.84
C PRO A 472 5.27 -15.56 -7.80
N TRP A 473 5.28 -16.30 -6.70
CA TRP A 473 6.17 -17.44 -6.45
C TRP A 473 5.47 -18.80 -6.54
N THR A 474 4.17 -18.82 -6.73
CA THR A 474 3.46 -20.06 -7.10
C THR A 474 3.52 -20.27 -8.60
N GLU A 475 3.82 -21.47 -9.04
CA GLU A 475 3.73 -21.85 -10.44
C GLU A 475 2.33 -21.55 -10.96
N ARG A 476 2.24 -20.78 -12.04
CA ARG A 476 0.96 -20.63 -12.73
C ARG A 476 0.58 -21.99 -13.26
N PRO A 477 -0.61 -22.55 -12.95
CA PRO A 477 -1.07 -23.72 -13.65
C PRO A 477 -1.01 -23.39 -15.13
N THR A 478 -0.25 -24.15 -15.88
CA THR A 478 -0.18 -24.11 -17.34
C THR A 478 -1.60 -24.30 -17.84
N THR A 479 -2.28 -23.20 -18.17
CA THR A 479 -3.55 -23.27 -18.89
C THR A 479 -3.23 -23.77 -20.30
N THR A 480 -3.20 -25.08 -20.45
CA THR A 480 -3.37 -25.71 -21.74
C THR A 480 -4.73 -25.20 -22.25
N LYS A 481 -4.69 -24.19 -23.12
CA LYS A 481 -5.84 -23.82 -23.93
C LYS A 481 -6.11 -24.98 -24.87
N THR A 482 -6.86 -25.97 -24.44
CA THR A 482 -7.59 -26.83 -25.35
C THR A 482 -8.63 -25.95 -26.03
N ARG A 483 -8.30 -25.48 -27.23
CA ARG A 483 -9.28 -24.94 -28.16
C ARG A 483 -10.23 -26.12 -28.46
N ARG A 484 -11.49 -26.00 -28.10
CA ARG A 484 -12.61 -26.61 -28.76
C ARG A 484 -13.57 -25.52 -29.21
#